data_ecb9e32b39d1004ed8d29c3adef36f21
#
_entry.id   ecb9e32b39d1004ed8d29c3adef36f21
#
_cell.length_a   1.000
_cell.length_b   1.000
_cell.length_c   1.000
_cell.angle_alpha   90.00
_cell.angle_beta   90.00
_cell.angle_gamma   90.00
#
_symmetry.space_group_name_H-M   'P 1'
#
loop_
_entity.id
_entity.type
_entity.pdbx_description
1 polymer ?
#
loop_
_entity_poly.entity_id
_entity_poly.type
_entity_poly.pdbx_seq_one_letter_code
_entity_poly.pdbx_strand_id
1 'polypeptide(L)'
;MRNFMSFLARSRMFFQHNKLSASSWVAFFITLGLVLQAHRVQAQATPDAPPALKNLLARVDAAANAHNAKAVTQYYGTNFTHSDGLTQQSMEQSLTQLWQRYPQLRYTTRVESWKPEGRAIVAETITNISGSQVQDNRNLMFNATIRSRQRIENERIVRQDILWERSQLRAGAKPPTIEVRLPQQVKAGQQFNFDAIVQEPLGDDYLLGAVIEEPIKPGSYLNPVPLELELLSAGGIFKQGRAPASGNHRWISAIVVRGDGMTMVTQRLQVIGANATSTTQPVATTQQPK
;
A
#
# COMPACT_ATOMS: atom_id res chain seq x y z
N MET A 1 -15.52 46.92 14.36
CA MET A 1 -15.59 47.65 15.65
C MET A 1 -15.57 46.64 16.78
N ARG A 2 -14.52 46.76 17.63
CA ARG A 2 -14.43 46.33 19.07
C ARG A 2 -14.70 44.87 19.32
N ASN A 3 -13.83 44.12 19.74
CA ASN A 3 -12.94 43.85 20.85
C ASN A 3 -12.39 42.43 20.72
N PHE A 4 -11.13 42.25 20.49
CA PHE A 4 -10.41 41.04 20.88
C PHE A 4 -8.95 41.38 21.17
N MET A 5 -8.75 42.19 22.21
CA MET A 5 -7.47 42.37 22.89
C MET A 5 -7.71 42.33 24.36
N SER A 6 -7.50 41.17 25.02
CA SER A 6 -7.15 41.07 26.43
C SER A 6 -7.13 39.59 26.86
N PHE A 7 -6.02 38.88 26.64
CA PHE A 7 -5.67 37.72 27.46
C PHE A 7 -4.16 37.39 27.35
N LEU A 8 -3.34 38.41 27.66
CA LEU A 8 -1.92 38.20 27.92
C LEU A 8 -1.54 39.11 29.10
N ALA A 9 -1.63 38.59 30.33
CA ALA A 9 -0.85 39.01 31.48
C ALA A 9 -1.37 38.31 32.75
N ARG A 10 -0.64 37.33 33.21
CA ARG A 10 -0.41 37.01 34.63
C ARG A 10 -0.01 35.56 34.82
N SER A 11 1.28 35.35 35.01
CA SER A 11 1.83 34.60 36.16
C SER A 11 3.35 34.64 36.09
N ARG A 12 3.90 35.65 36.70
CA ARG A 12 5.26 35.65 37.24
C ARG A 12 5.19 35.22 38.70
N MET A 13 6.30 34.61 39.15
CA MET A 13 6.74 34.36 40.53
C MET A 13 6.31 33.04 41.17
N PHE A 14 7.31 32.13 41.31
CA PHE A 14 7.92 31.89 42.63
C PHE A 14 9.25 31.14 42.44
N PHE A 15 10.36 31.91 42.54
CA PHE A 15 11.67 31.38 42.87
C PHE A 15 11.74 31.37 44.41
N GLN A 16 12.06 30.23 44.98
CA GLN A 16 12.57 30.20 46.35
C GLN A 16 13.77 29.28 46.45
N HIS A 17 14.90 29.93 46.69
CA HIS A 17 16.18 29.34 47.09
C HIS A 17 16.04 28.63 48.44
N ASN A 18 16.64 27.46 48.59
CA ASN A 18 17.17 27.00 49.87
C ASN A 18 18.51 26.32 49.69
N LYS A 19 19.54 26.98 50.21
CA LYS A 19 20.88 26.46 50.51
C LYS A 19 20.80 25.75 51.84
N LEU A 20 21.56 24.67 52.02
CA LEU A 20 22.19 24.11 53.23
C LEU A 20 22.59 22.67 52.87
N SER A 21 23.71 22.19 53.13
CA SER A 21 24.99 22.28 53.81
C SER A 21 25.62 20.89 53.75
N ALA A 22 26.91 20.88 53.59
CA ALA A 22 27.73 19.66 53.51
C ALA A 22 27.74 18.89 54.83
N SER A 23 27.69 17.58 54.79
CA SER A 23 28.40 16.72 55.75
C SER A 23 28.71 15.37 55.12
N SER A 24 29.97 15.03 55.23
CA SER A 24 30.66 13.83 54.78
C SER A 24 30.08 12.56 55.41
N TRP A 25 29.78 11.59 54.55
CA TRP A 25 29.83 10.18 54.96
C TRP A 25 30.44 9.38 53.78
N VAL A 26 31.65 8.88 54.05
CA VAL A 26 32.33 7.90 53.19
C VAL A 26 31.61 6.57 53.38
N ALA A 27 30.90 6.13 52.39
CA ALA A 27 30.37 4.80 52.30
C ALA A 27 30.98 4.11 51.08
N PHE A 28 31.77 3.09 51.36
CA PHE A 28 32.43 2.20 50.43
C PHE A 28 31.36 1.34 49.76
N PHE A 29 30.97 1.67 48.52
CA PHE A 29 30.14 0.81 47.69
C PHE A 29 31.01 0.10 46.67
N ILE A 30 31.16 -1.20 46.87
CA ILE A 30 31.59 -2.14 45.81
C ILE A 30 30.53 -2.13 44.76
N THR A 31 30.75 -1.41 43.68
CA THR A 31 29.89 -1.49 42.49
C THR A 31 30.24 -2.76 41.72
N LEU A 32 29.40 -3.80 41.93
CA LEU A 32 29.31 -4.96 41.07
C LEU A 32 28.84 -4.45 39.69
N GLY A 33 29.79 -4.31 38.76
CA GLY A 33 29.50 -3.89 37.38
C GLY A 33 28.69 -4.94 36.66
N LEU A 34 27.38 -4.81 36.67
CA LEU A 34 26.49 -5.48 35.74
C LEU A 34 26.76 -4.85 34.36
N VAL A 35 27.63 -5.47 33.58
CA VAL A 35 27.77 -5.18 32.15
C VAL A 35 26.47 -5.65 31.49
N LEU A 36 25.52 -4.74 31.36
CA LEU A 36 24.38 -4.89 30.44
C LEU A 36 24.97 -4.94 29.03
N GLN A 37 25.30 -6.13 28.57
CA GLN A 37 25.53 -6.36 27.13
C GLN A 37 24.19 -6.09 26.45
N ALA A 38 24.01 -4.86 26.00
CA ALA A 38 22.99 -4.53 25.02
C ALA A 38 23.31 -5.37 23.76
N HIS A 39 22.65 -6.52 23.64
CA HIS A 39 22.64 -7.27 22.40
C HIS A 39 22.02 -6.32 21.38
N ARG A 40 22.89 -5.66 20.60
CA ARG A 40 22.46 -5.02 19.36
C ARG A 40 21.89 -6.16 18.53
N VAL A 41 20.57 -6.24 18.45
CA VAL A 41 19.91 -7.00 17.40
C VAL A 41 20.35 -6.34 16.09
N GLN A 42 21.47 -6.80 15.57
CA GLN A 42 21.88 -6.49 14.23
C GLN A 42 20.78 -7.04 13.34
N ALA A 43 20.01 -6.15 12.71
CA ALA A 43 19.13 -6.54 11.63
C ALA A 43 20.02 -7.29 10.62
N GLN A 44 19.91 -8.62 10.60
CA GLN A 44 20.63 -9.43 9.62
C GLN A 44 20.20 -8.93 8.26
N ALA A 45 21.15 -8.39 7.49
CA ALA A 45 20.92 -8.06 6.10
C ALA A 45 20.35 -9.32 5.45
N THR A 46 19.17 -9.20 4.82
CA THR A 46 18.52 -10.33 4.13
C THR A 46 19.54 -10.91 3.15
N PRO A 47 19.87 -12.20 3.24
CA PRO A 47 20.85 -12.80 2.33
C PRO A 47 20.42 -12.52 0.88
N ASP A 48 21.41 -12.27 0.02
CA ASP A 48 21.12 -12.00 -1.39
C ASP A 48 20.31 -13.16 -1.98
N ALA A 49 19.25 -12.82 -2.73
CA ALA A 49 18.32 -13.82 -3.23
C ALA A 49 19.03 -14.77 -4.22
N PRO A 50 18.71 -16.09 -4.19
CA PRO A 50 19.33 -17.07 -5.08
C PRO A 50 19.22 -16.64 -6.55
N PRO A 51 20.26 -16.89 -7.37
CA PRO A 51 20.22 -16.56 -8.80
C PRO A 51 19.01 -17.17 -9.54
N ALA A 52 18.63 -18.40 -9.20
CA ALA A 52 17.45 -19.06 -9.77
C ALA A 52 16.16 -18.25 -9.53
N LEU A 53 15.95 -17.72 -8.30
CA LEU A 53 14.81 -16.86 -7.97
C LEU A 53 14.85 -15.55 -8.77
N LYS A 54 15.99 -14.86 -8.78
CA LYS A 54 16.16 -13.61 -9.52
C LYS A 54 15.91 -13.80 -11.02
N ASN A 55 16.44 -14.87 -11.59
CA ASN A 55 16.27 -15.22 -13.01
C ASN A 55 14.80 -15.54 -13.34
N LEU A 56 14.08 -16.27 -12.47
CA LEU A 56 12.66 -16.55 -12.68
C LEU A 56 11.87 -15.23 -12.72
N LEU A 57 12.03 -14.35 -11.74
CA LEU A 57 11.32 -13.07 -11.67
C LEU A 57 11.66 -12.17 -12.85
N ALA A 58 12.93 -12.11 -13.26
CA ALA A 58 13.35 -11.36 -14.45
C ALA A 58 12.70 -11.87 -15.74
N ARG A 59 12.54 -13.20 -15.88
CA ARG A 59 11.83 -13.82 -17.04
C ARG A 59 10.33 -13.49 -17.01
N VAL A 60 9.70 -13.50 -15.84
CA VAL A 60 8.29 -13.09 -15.67
C VAL A 60 8.13 -11.63 -16.07
N ASP A 61 8.98 -10.74 -15.57
CA ASP A 61 8.97 -9.31 -15.92
C ASP A 61 9.20 -9.08 -17.41
N ALA A 62 10.14 -9.80 -18.02
CA ALA A 62 10.41 -9.71 -19.45
C ALA A 62 9.18 -10.12 -20.29
N ALA A 63 8.51 -11.21 -19.93
CA ALA A 63 7.28 -11.65 -20.59
C ALA A 63 6.13 -10.66 -20.41
N ALA A 64 5.98 -10.08 -19.19
CA ALA A 64 5.00 -9.05 -18.92
C ALA A 64 5.29 -7.75 -19.69
N ASN A 65 6.55 -7.35 -19.77
CA ASN A 65 7.00 -6.18 -20.55
C ASN A 65 6.86 -6.37 -22.07
N ALA A 66 6.87 -7.60 -22.54
CA ALA A 66 6.53 -7.96 -23.92
C ALA A 66 5.01 -8.10 -24.16
N HIS A 67 4.19 -7.88 -23.13
CA HIS A 67 2.72 -8.05 -23.15
C HIS A 67 2.28 -9.43 -23.64
N ASN A 68 3.07 -10.45 -23.33
CA ASN A 68 2.78 -11.84 -23.71
C ASN A 68 2.18 -12.59 -22.51
N ALA A 69 0.86 -12.52 -22.35
CA ALA A 69 0.15 -13.12 -21.22
C ALA A 69 0.36 -14.64 -21.14
N LYS A 70 0.39 -15.32 -22.29
CA LYS A 70 0.68 -16.76 -22.35
C LYS A 70 2.10 -17.08 -21.87
N ALA A 71 3.10 -16.27 -22.24
CA ALA A 71 4.47 -16.46 -21.77
C ALA A 71 4.58 -16.21 -20.26
N VAL A 72 3.85 -15.22 -19.71
CA VAL A 72 3.79 -14.98 -18.26
C VAL A 72 3.26 -16.22 -17.54
N THR A 73 2.11 -16.77 -17.98
CA THR A 73 1.46 -17.88 -17.29
C THR A 73 2.26 -19.20 -17.37
N GLN A 74 3.21 -19.35 -18.30
CA GLN A 74 4.12 -20.50 -18.36
C GLN A 74 5.05 -20.61 -17.16
N TYR A 75 5.32 -19.52 -16.44
CA TYR A 75 6.14 -19.52 -15.23
C TYR A 75 5.34 -19.92 -13.96
N TYR A 76 4.05 -20.17 -14.10
CA TYR A 76 3.18 -20.65 -13.03
C TYR A 76 2.98 -22.17 -13.17
N GLY A 77 2.92 -22.87 -12.06
CA GLY A 77 2.73 -24.33 -12.03
C GLY A 77 1.32 -24.72 -12.49
N THR A 78 1.15 -25.97 -12.94
CA THR A 78 -0.17 -26.50 -13.37
C THR A 78 -1.20 -26.47 -12.22
N ASN A 79 -0.72 -26.67 -10.95
CA ASN A 79 -1.55 -26.63 -9.75
C ASN A 79 -1.42 -25.29 -9.03
N PHE A 80 -1.24 -24.20 -9.79
CA PHE A 80 -1.10 -22.86 -9.23
C PHE A 80 -2.34 -22.46 -8.44
N THR A 81 -2.10 -21.85 -7.27
CA THR A 81 -3.14 -21.27 -6.41
C THR A 81 -2.88 -19.80 -6.17
N HIS A 82 -3.94 -19.00 -6.16
CA HIS A 82 -3.89 -17.55 -5.92
C HIS A 82 -4.82 -17.16 -4.78
N SER A 83 -4.41 -16.23 -3.91
CA SER A 83 -5.25 -15.79 -2.78
C SER A 83 -6.62 -15.26 -3.19
N ASP A 84 -6.73 -14.68 -4.38
CA ASP A 84 -7.98 -14.12 -4.91
C ASP A 84 -8.75 -15.10 -5.81
N GLY A 85 -8.32 -16.37 -5.85
CA GLY A 85 -8.96 -17.42 -6.63
C GLY A 85 -8.67 -17.38 -8.14
N LEU A 86 -7.67 -16.59 -8.58
CA LEU A 86 -7.26 -16.60 -9.98
C LEU A 86 -6.63 -17.94 -10.37
N THR A 87 -7.01 -18.43 -11.55
CA THR A 87 -6.35 -19.54 -12.27
C THR A 87 -5.37 -18.97 -13.30
N GLN A 88 -4.51 -19.81 -13.86
CA GLN A 88 -3.65 -19.40 -14.99
C GLN A 88 -4.48 -18.79 -16.13
N GLN A 89 -5.62 -19.40 -16.48
CA GLN A 89 -6.50 -18.92 -17.54
C GLN A 89 -7.11 -17.54 -17.21
N SER A 90 -7.67 -17.36 -16.02
CA SER A 90 -8.26 -16.07 -15.65
C SER A 90 -7.20 -14.97 -15.49
N MET A 91 -5.97 -15.34 -15.09
CA MET A 91 -4.84 -14.41 -15.06
C MET A 91 -4.43 -13.98 -16.47
N GLU A 92 -4.33 -14.92 -17.42
CA GLU A 92 -4.04 -14.62 -18.82
C GLU A 92 -5.07 -13.68 -19.43
N GLN A 93 -6.36 -13.94 -19.19
CA GLN A 93 -7.46 -13.07 -19.62
C GLN A 93 -7.36 -11.67 -19.00
N SER A 94 -7.10 -11.58 -17.70
CA SER A 94 -6.99 -10.30 -17.00
C SER A 94 -5.80 -9.47 -17.49
N LEU A 95 -4.64 -10.10 -17.70
CA LEU A 95 -3.46 -9.44 -18.26
C LEU A 95 -3.71 -8.95 -19.69
N THR A 96 -4.34 -9.78 -20.53
CA THR A 96 -4.68 -9.41 -21.91
C THR A 96 -5.58 -8.19 -21.96
N GLN A 97 -6.64 -8.14 -21.15
CA GLN A 97 -7.54 -6.99 -21.08
C GLN A 97 -6.86 -5.74 -20.50
N LEU A 98 -6.00 -5.92 -19.50
CA LEU A 98 -5.24 -4.82 -18.91
C LEU A 98 -4.33 -4.16 -19.96
N TRP A 99 -3.60 -4.96 -20.76
CA TRP A 99 -2.69 -4.45 -21.78
C TRP A 99 -3.40 -3.92 -23.04
N GLN A 100 -4.61 -4.40 -23.33
CA GLN A 100 -5.45 -3.76 -24.36
C GLN A 100 -5.86 -2.35 -23.93
N ARG A 101 -6.13 -2.15 -22.64
CA ARG A 101 -6.49 -0.83 -22.09
C ARG A 101 -5.29 0.07 -21.86
N TYR A 102 -4.16 -0.50 -21.43
CA TYR A 102 -2.93 0.20 -21.10
C TYR A 102 -1.72 -0.43 -21.81
N PRO A 103 -1.51 -0.14 -23.10
CA PRO A 103 -0.52 -0.85 -23.93
C PRO A 103 0.93 -0.44 -23.66
N GLN A 104 1.20 0.45 -22.71
CA GLN A 104 2.56 0.94 -22.42
C GLN A 104 3.00 0.61 -20.98
N LEU A 105 2.34 -0.37 -20.33
CA LEU A 105 2.73 -0.77 -18.98
C LEU A 105 4.11 -1.43 -18.95
N ARG A 106 4.89 -1.10 -17.91
CA ARG A 106 6.18 -1.67 -17.58
C ARG A 106 6.15 -2.26 -16.20
N TYR A 107 6.78 -3.40 -16.05
CA TYR A 107 6.83 -4.21 -14.84
C TYR A 107 8.26 -4.34 -14.34
N THR A 108 8.45 -4.18 -13.05
CA THR A 108 9.73 -4.40 -12.39
C THR A 108 9.48 -5.04 -11.03
N THR A 109 10.01 -6.24 -10.84
CA THR A 109 9.86 -7.01 -9.61
C THR A 109 11.18 -7.10 -8.85
N ARG A 110 11.15 -6.77 -7.55
CA ARG A 110 12.28 -6.98 -6.65
C ARG A 110 11.92 -7.94 -5.53
N VAL A 111 12.88 -8.71 -5.06
CA VAL A 111 12.75 -9.53 -3.87
C VAL A 111 12.90 -8.65 -2.64
N GLU A 112 11.94 -8.70 -1.74
CA GLU A 112 11.98 -8.02 -0.44
C GLU A 112 12.59 -8.93 0.64
N SER A 113 12.15 -10.18 0.66
CA SER A 113 12.69 -11.21 1.52
C SER A 113 12.51 -12.60 0.90
N TRP A 114 13.26 -13.58 1.36
CA TRP A 114 13.11 -14.96 0.93
C TRP A 114 13.60 -15.94 2.01
N LYS A 115 13.09 -17.16 1.95
CA LYS A 115 13.56 -18.28 2.76
C LYS A 115 13.39 -19.61 2.02
N PRO A 116 14.29 -20.58 2.25
CA PRO A 116 14.05 -21.95 1.79
C PRO A 116 12.98 -22.61 2.66
N GLU A 117 12.15 -23.46 2.05
CA GLU A 117 11.15 -24.26 2.72
C GLU A 117 11.11 -25.65 2.07
N GLY A 118 11.96 -26.57 2.55
CA GLY A 118 12.22 -27.84 1.92
C GLY A 118 12.84 -27.69 0.54
N ARG A 119 12.14 -28.17 -0.51
CA ARG A 119 12.56 -27.98 -1.91
C ARG A 119 12.03 -26.70 -2.54
N ALA A 120 11.17 -25.99 -1.82
CA ALA A 120 10.58 -24.73 -2.29
C ALA A 120 11.39 -23.52 -1.80
N ILE A 121 11.19 -22.38 -2.48
CA ILE A 121 11.55 -21.05 -2.01
C ILE A 121 10.25 -20.30 -1.75
N VAL A 122 10.15 -19.70 -0.57
CA VAL A 122 9.09 -18.72 -0.27
C VAL A 122 9.73 -17.34 -0.32
N ALA A 123 9.21 -16.47 -1.21
CA ALA A 123 9.72 -15.12 -1.39
C ALA A 123 8.61 -14.10 -1.20
N GLU A 124 8.91 -12.98 -0.54
CA GLU A 124 8.10 -11.78 -0.62
C GLU A 124 8.71 -10.84 -1.67
N THR A 125 7.87 -10.36 -2.55
CA THR A 125 8.27 -9.56 -3.70
C THR A 125 7.46 -8.28 -3.76
N ILE A 126 8.07 -7.23 -4.33
CA ILE A 126 7.37 -6.00 -4.70
C ILE A 126 7.46 -5.85 -6.20
N THR A 127 6.31 -5.84 -6.86
CA THR A 127 6.16 -5.55 -8.28
C THR A 127 5.65 -4.12 -8.44
N ASN A 128 6.44 -3.28 -9.11
CA ASN A 128 6.02 -1.95 -9.54
C ASN A 128 5.58 -2.02 -11.00
N ILE A 129 4.44 -1.39 -11.27
CA ILE A 129 3.85 -1.31 -12.61
C ILE A 129 3.69 0.17 -12.91
N SER A 130 4.17 0.62 -14.06
CA SER A 130 4.03 2.02 -14.48
C SER A 130 3.81 2.12 -15.98
N GLY A 131 3.09 3.14 -16.41
CA GLY A 131 2.90 3.43 -17.82
C GLY A 131 2.25 4.78 -18.04
N SER A 132 2.48 5.35 -19.21
CA SER A 132 1.86 6.60 -19.65
C SER A 132 1.42 6.47 -21.09
N GLN A 133 0.28 7.04 -21.41
CA GLN A 133 -0.23 7.10 -22.79
C GLN A 133 -1.05 8.37 -23.00
N VAL A 134 -1.23 8.74 -24.26
CA VAL A 134 -2.20 9.76 -24.63
C VAL A 134 -3.46 9.05 -25.13
N GLN A 135 -4.58 9.35 -24.51
CA GLN A 135 -5.90 8.84 -24.90
C GLN A 135 -6.87 10.02 -24.93
N ASP A 136 -7.63 10.17 -26.03
CA ASP A 136 -8.59 11.26 -26.22
C ASP A 136 -8.00 12.64 -25.92
N ASN A 137 -6.78 12.90 -26.39
CA ASN A 137 -6.00 14.13 -26.17
C ASN A 137 -5.69 14.44 -24.69
N ARG A 138 -5.74 13.43 -23.81
CA ARG A 138 -5.38 13.54 -22.39
C ARG A 138 -4.21 12.64 -22.07
N ASN A 139 -3.27 13.16 -21.29
CA ASN A 139 -2.21 12.34 -20.72
C ASN A 139 -2.82 11.43 -19.64
N LEU A 140 -2.61 10.14 -19.78
CA LEU A 140 -3.02 9.12 -18.84
C LEU A 140 -1.75 8.49 -18.24
N MET A 141 -1.63 8.52 -16.91
CA MET A 141 -0.51 7.92 -16.17
C MET A 141 -1.05 6.87 -15.21
N PHE A 142 -0.53 5.66 -15.31
CA PHE A 142 -0.86 4.56 -14.43
C PHE A 142 0.36 4.14 -13.61
N ASN A 143 0.18 3.98 -12.30
CA ASN A 143 1.18 3.43 -11.40
C ASN A 143 0.51 2.45 -10.45
N ALA A 144 1.15 1.30 -10.22
CA ALA A 144 0.70 0.36 -9.21
C ALA A 144 1.89 -0.27 -8.50
N THR A 145 1.67 -0.67 -7.26
CA THR A 145 2.62 -1.45 -6.46
C THR A 145 1.87 -2.60 -5.84
N ILE A 146 2.41 -3.80 -6.03
CA ILE A 146 1.85 -5.04 -5.50
C ILE A 146 2.92 -5.73 -4.66
N ARG A 147 2.62 -5.99 -3.39
CA ARG A 147 3.44 -6.84 -2.53
C ARG A 147 2.80 -8.23 -2.47
N SER A 148 3.58 -9.23 -2.85
CA SER A 148 3.11 -10.62 -2.91
C SER A 148 4.02 -11.53 -2.13
N ARG A 149 3.46 -12.62 -1.57
CA ARG A 149 4.21 -13.78 -1.13
C ARG A 149 4.04 -14.87 -2.16
N GLN A 150 5.15 -15.39 -2.65
CA GLN A 150 5.18 -16.43 -3.69
C GLN A 150 5.88 -17.67 -3.16
N ARG A 151 5.31 -18.83 -3.45
CA ARG A 151 5.94 -20.12 -3.26
C ARG A 151 6.40 -20.63 -4.62
N ILE A 152 7.69 -20.92 -4.72
CA ILE A 152 8.35 -21.34 -5.95
C ILE A 152 8.86 -22.77 -5.78
N GLU A 153 8.50 -23.66 -6.71
CA GLU A 153 8.95 -25.05 -6.79
C GLU A 153 9.34 -25.36 -8.24
N ASN A 154 10.49 -26.01 -8.43
CA ASN A 154 10.98 -26.38 -9.78
C ASN A 154 10.95 -25.21 -10.75
N GLU A 155 11.44 -24.03 -10.35
CA GLU A 155 11.46 -22.79 -11.13
C GLU A 155 10.06 -22.34 -11.61
N ARG A 156 9.00 -22.69 -10.89
CA ARG A 156 7.62 -22.25 -11.17
C ARG A 156 6.96 -21.70 -9.93
N ILE A 157 6.14 -20.67 -10.09
CA ILE A 157 5.31 -20.11 -9.02
C ILE A 157 4.11 -21.05 -8.84
N VAL A 158 4.03 -21.75 -7.70
CA VAL A 158 2.93 -22.68 -7.41
C VAL A 158 1.86 -22.05 -6.52
N ARG A 159 2.20 -20.95 -5.81
CA ARG A 159 1.26 -20.18 -5.01
C ARG A 159 1.64 -18.71 -5.01
N GLN A 160 0.63 -17.84 -5.06
CA GLN A 160 0.79 -16.40 -4.90
C GLN A 160 -0.30 -15.85 -3.98
N ASP A 161 0.12 -15.21 -2.89
CA ASP A 161 -0.76 -14.50 -1.96
C ASP A 161 -0.49 -12.99 -2.10
N ILE A 162 -1.51 -12.18 -2.36
CA ILE A 162 -1.37 -10.73 -2.42
C ILE A 162 -1.43 -10.16 -1.01
N LEU A 163 -0.32 -9.61 -0.54
CA LEU A 163 -0.19 -9.07 0.81
C LEU A 163 -0.64 -7.61 0.88
N TRP A 164 -0.40 -6.85 -0.17
CA TRP A 164 -0.79 -5.46 -0.28
C TRP A 164 -0.80 -5.03 -1.74
N GLU A 165 -1.67 -4.09 -2.06
CA GLU A 165 -1.85 -3.60 -3.43
C GLU A 165 -2.40 -2.19 -3.40
N ARG A 166 -1.79 -1.32 -4.19
CA ARG A 166 -2.28 0.03 -4.46
C ARG A 166 -2.02 0.39 -5.92
N SER A 167 -3.01 0.98 -6.56
CA SER A 167 -2.86 1.55 -7.89
C SER A 167 -3.34 2.99 -7.91
N GLN A 168 -2.79 3.78 -8.83
CA GLN A 168 -3.18 5.15 -9.10
C GLN A 168 -3.25 5.38 -10.60
N LEU A 169 -4.36 5.94 -11.04
CA LEU A 169 -4.58 6.42 -12.40
C LEU A 169 -4.78 7.93 -12.35
N ARG A 170 -3.97 8.65 -13.11
CA ARG A 170 -4.07 10.11 -13.24
C ARG A 170 -4.32 10.48 -14.70
N ALA A 171 -5.23 11.41 -14.96
CA ALA A 171 -5.56 11.85 -16.32
C ALA A 171 -5.77 13.35 -16.36
N GLY A 172 -5.49 13.97 -17.51
CA GLY A 172 -5.67 15.41 -17.76
C GLY A 172 -4.40 16.21 -17.51
N ALA A 173 -4.49 17.55 -17.62
CA ALA A 173 -3.34 18.45 -17.52
C ALA A 173 -2.93 18.70 -16.05
N LYS A 174 -3.91 18.79 -15.13
CA LYS A 174 -3.67 19.04 -13.71
C LYS A 174 -4.46 18.06 -12.81
N PRO A 175 -4.12 16.77 -12.85
CA PRO A 175 -4.80 15.80 -12.01
C PRO A 175 -4.54 16.09 -10.52
N PRO A 176 -5.59 16.11 -9.66
CA PRO A 176 -5.46 16.43 -8.25
C PRO A 176 -4.56 15.40 -7.52
N THR A 177 -3.78 15.86 -6.55
CA THR A 177 -3.02 14.98 -5.66
C THR A 177 -3.92 14.52 -4.53
N ILE A 178 -4.04 13.19 -4.37
CA ILE A 178 -4.93 12.60 -3.35
C ILE A 178 -4.08 11.85 -2.32
N GLU A 179 -4.22 12.23 -1.05
CA GLU A 179 -3.79 11.42 0.08
C GLU A 179 -4.92 10.47 0.47
N VAL A 180 -4.64 9.17 0.48
CA VAL A 180 -5.61 8.15 0.91
C VAL A 180 -5.20 7.61 2.27
N ARG A 181 -6.14 7.66 3.21
CA ARG A 181 -6.05 7.06 4.55
C ARG A 181 -7.03 5.90 4.63
N LEU A 182 -6.50 4.70 4.54
CA LEU A 182 -7.22 3.44 4.65
C LEU A 182 -6.38 2.47 5.46
N PRO A 183 -6.92 1.78 6.48
CA PRO A 183 -6.20 0.72 7.17
C PRO A 183 -5.85 -0.41 6.19
N GLN A 184 -4.67 -1.02 6.36
CA GLN A 184 -4.28 -2.16 5.52
C GLN A 184 -5.09 -3.40 5.83
N GLN A 185 -5.44 -3.58 7.11
CA GLN A 185 -6.18 -4.73 7.62
C GLN A 185 -7.28 -4.29 8.56
N VAL A 186 -8.41 -4.98 8.49
CA VAL A 186 -9.53 -4.86 9.43
C VAL A 186 -10.06 -6.24 9.79
N LYS A 187 -10.65 -6.39 10.96
CA LYS A 187 -11.34 -7.64 11.33
C LYS A 187 -12.68 -7.73 10.61
N ALA A 188 -13.12 -8.95 10.32
CA ALA A 188 -14.46 -9.21 9.80
C ALA A 188 -15.52 -8.53 10.68
N GLY A 189 -16.43 -7.79 10.07
CA GLY A 189 -17.48 -7.00 10.74
C GLY A 189 -17.01 -5.68 11.38
N GLN A 190 -15.72 -5.39 11.41
CA GLN A 190 -15.17 -4.16 12.01
C GLN A 190 -15.50 -2.93 11.13
N GLN A 191 -15.78 -1.81 11.78
CA GLN A 191 -15.87 -0.50 11.13
C GLN A 191 -14.47 0.03 10.81
N PHE A 192 -14.35 0.76 9.71
CA PHE A 192 -13.12 1.43 9.29
C PHE A 192 -13.44 2.79 8.66
N ASN A 193 -12.50 3.72 8.76
CA ASN A 193 -12.59 5.00 8.06
C ASN A 193 -11.80 4.91 6.76
N PHE A 194 -12.32 5.60 5.75
CA PHE A 194 -11.68 5.82 4.46
C PHE A 194 -11.74 7.30 4.14
N ASP A 195 -10.57 7.94 4.03
CA ASP A 195 -10.44 9.34 3.66
C ASP A 195 -9.61 9.43 2.37
N ALA A 196 -10.09 10.22 1.40
CA ALA A 196 -9.34 10.59 0.20
C ALA A 196 -9.32 12.11 0.13
N ILE A 197 -8.18 12.71 0.52
CA ILE A 197 -8.03 14.14 0.77
C ILE A 197 -7.25 14.77 -0.38
N VAL A 198 -7.82 15.80 -1.01
CA VAL A 198 -7.13 16.62 -2.03
C VAL A 198 -6.11 17.51 -1.32
N GLN A 199 -4.86 17.48 -1.78
CA GLN A 199 -3.77 18.20 -1.13
C GLN A 199 -3.66 19.65 -1.58
N GLU A 200 -4.12 19.98 -2.79
CA GLU A 200 -4.10 21.34 -3.30
C GLU A 200 -5.25 22.16 -2.72
N PRO A 201 -5.06 23.47 -2.45
CA PRO A 201 -6.14 24.38 -2.09
C PRO A 201 -7.25 24.38 -3.15
N LEU A 202 -8.51 24.36 -2.72
CA LEU A 202 -9.65 24.27 -3.63
C LEU A 202 -9.84 25.58 -4.42
N GLY A 203 -9.64 26.72 -3.79
CA GLY A 203 -10.01 28.02 -4.38
C GLY A 203 -11.51 28.03 -4.72
N ASP A 204 -11.84 28.46 -5.94
CA ASP A 204 -13.21 28.49 -6.46
C ASP A 204 -13.58 27.22 -7.28
N ASP A 205 -12.71 26.20 -7.29
CA ASP A 205 -12.94 24.98 -8.05
C ASP A 205 -13.96 24.06 -7.37
N TYR A 206 -14.76 23.40 -8.19
CA TYR A 206 -15.62 22.31 -7.76
C TYR A 206 -14.87 20.98 -7.83
N LEU A 207 -15.15 20.11 -6.87
CA LEU A 207 -14.70 18.73 -6.87
C LEU A 207 -15.88 17.80 -7.15
N LEU A 208 -15.72 16.90 -8.10
CA LEU A 208 -16.57 15.74 -8.24
C LEU A 208 -15.82 14.51 -7.74
N GLY A 209 -16.51 13.57 -7.15
CA GLY A 209 -15.87 12.35 -6.68
C GLY A 209 -16.82 11.22 -6.37
N ALA A 210 -16.23 10.04 -6.19
CA ALA A 210 -16.96 8.86 -5.75
C ALA A 210 -16.02 7.88 -5.03
N VAL A 211 -16.61 7.02 -4.22
CA VAL A 211 -15.96 5.84 -3.64
C VAL A 211 -16.67 4.60 -4.12
N ILE A 212 -15.88 3.62 -4.53
CA ILE A 212 -16.35 2.30 -4.89
C ILE A 212 -15.73 1.29 -3.94
N GLU A 213 -16.54 0.37 -3.44
CA GLU A 213 -16.11 -0.80 -2.69
C GLU A 213 -16.46 -2.05 -3.48
N GLU A 214 -15.45 -2.84 -3.85
CA GLU A 214 -15.63 -4.03 -4.67
C GLU A 214 -15.09 -5.28 -3.96
N PRO A 215 -15.80 -6.43 -4.01
CA PRO A 215 -15.25 -7.68 -3.55
C PRO A 215 -14.10 -8.13 -4.45
N ILE A 216 -13.00 -8.61 -3.85
CA ILE A 216 -11.90 -9.18 -4.61
C ILE A 216 -12.22 -10.63 -4.93
N LYS A 217 -12.46 -10.91 -6.21
CA LYS A 217 -12.77 -12.23 -6.77
C LYS A 217 -12.39 -12.24 -8.26
N PRO A 218 -12.20 -13.41 -8.90
CA PRO A 218 -11.77 -13.47 -10.31
C PRO A 218 -12.61 -12.63 -11.27
N GLY A 219 -13.94 -12.62 -11.12
CA GLY A 219 -14.83 -11.84 -11.98
C GLY A 219 -14.66 -10.32 -11.86
N SER A 220 -14.23 -9.80 -10.71
CA SER A 220 -14.04 -8.36 -10.52
C SER A 220 -12.82 -7.80 -11.27
N TYR A 221 -11.85 -8.64 -11.61
CA TYR A 221 -10.71 -8.25 -12.45
C TYR A 221 -11.10 -7.91 -13.90
N LEU A 222 -12.19 -8.50 -14.38
CA LEU A 222 -12.64 -8.39 -15.77
C LEU A 222 -13.79 -7.40 -15.95
N ASN A 223 -14.61 -7.20 -14.92
CA ASN A 223 -15.85 -6.44 -14.99
C ASN A 223 -15.85 -5.31 -13.96
N PRO A 224 -15.33 -4.12 -14.31
CA PRO A 224 -15.36 -2.96 -13.41
C PRO A 224 -16.80 -2.50 -13.16
N VAL A 225 -17.07 -2.01 -11.95
CA VAL A 225 -18.37 -1.46 -11.56
C VAL A 225 -18.56 -0.08 -12.19
N PRO A 226 -19.76 0.25 -12.72
CA PRO A 226 -20.09 1.60 -13.15
C PRO A 226 -19.94 2.61 -12.02
N LEU A 227 -19.54 3.83 -12.38
CA LEU A 227 -19.22 4.90 -11.45
C LEU A 227 -20.14 6.10 -11.69
N GLU A 228 -20.75 6.60 -10.61
CA GLU A 228 -21.45 7.87 -10.60
C GLU A 228 -20.67 8.88 -9.75
N LEU A 229 -20.38 10.04 -10.34
CA LEU A 229 -19.66 11.11 -9.66
C LEU A 229 -20.66 12.07 -9.00
N GLU A 230 -20.39 12.43 -7.76
CA GLU A 230 -21.17 13.39 -6.98
C GLU A 230 -20.34 14.65 -6.70
N LEU A 231 -21.03 15.79 -6.52
CA LEU A 231 -20.37 17.01 -6.06
C LEU A 231 -19.91 16.83 -4.61
N LEU A 232 -18.63 17.09 -4.35
CA LEU A 232 -18.06 17.01 -3.01
C LEU A 232 -18.23 18.33 -2.26
N SER A 233 -18.78 18.26 -1.06
CA SER A 233 -19.03 19.42 -0.19
C SER A 233 -17.78 19.87 0.59
N ALA A 234 -16.70 19.11 0.53
CA ALA A 234 -15.45 19.38 1.23
C ALA A 234 -14.24 19.01 0.35
N GLY A 235 -13.03 19.32 0.80
CA GLY A 235 -11.76 19.07 0.09
C GLY A 235 -11.37 17.62 -0.10
N GLY A 236 -12.33 16.70 -0.12
CA GLY A 236 -12.09 15.28 -0.26
C GLY A 236 -13.32 14.43 0.01
N ILE A 237 -13.08 13.14 0.11
CA ILE A 237 -14.10 12.13 0.41
C ILE A 237 -13.80 11.57 1.79
N PHE A 238 -14.82 11.55 2.66
CA PHE A 238 -14.73 11.03 4.03
C PHE A 238 -15.86 10.02 4.22
N LYS A 239 -15.50 8.74 4.35
CA LYS A 239 -16.49 7.66 4.48
C LYS A 239 -16.14 6.72 5.62
N GLN A 240 -17.16 6.20 6.27
CA GLN A 240 -17.07 5.11 7.21
C GLN A 240 -17.66 3.87 6.56
N GLY A 241 -16.86 2.80 6.49
CA GLY A 241 -17.27 1.50 5.99
C GLY A 241 -17.35 0.46 7.10
N ARG A 242 -17.92 -0.70 6.77
CA ARG A 242 -17.90 -1.89 7.61
C ARG A 242 -17.38 -3.08 6.82
N ALA A 243 -16.32 -3.73 7.33
CA ALA A 243 -15.77 -4.92 6.70
C ALA A 243 -16.82 -6.06 6.65
N PRO A 244 -16.87 -6.84 5.56
CA PRO A 244 -17.82 -7.94 5.46
C PRO A 244 -17.53 -9.01 6.52
N ALA A 245 -18.61 -9.57 7.08
CA ALA A 245 -18.51 -10.66 8.06
C ALA A 245 -17.90 -11.95 7.47
N SER A 246 -18.00 -12.14 6.14
CA SER A 246 -17.45 -13.27 5.40
C SER A 246 -15.92 -13.30 5.31
N GLY A 247 -15.22 -12.24 5.76
CA GLY A 247 -13.75 -12.18 5.67
C GLY A 247 -13.19 -11.95 4.26
N ASN A 248 -14.03 -11.64 3.27
CA ASN A 248 -13.58 -11.39 1.90
C ASN A 248 -12.89 -10.04 1.79
N HIS A 249 -11.70 -10.01 1.17
CA HIS A 249 -10.96 -8.78 0.89
C HIS A 249 -11.73 -7.85 -0.04
N ARG A 250 -11.41 -6.55 0.02
CA ARG A 250 -12.06 -5.51 -0.78
C ARG A 250 -11.03 -4.66 -1.52
N TRP A 251 -11.37 -4.22 -2.71
CA TRP A 251 -10.79 -3.02 -3.28
C TRP A 251 -11.64 -1.81 -2.87
N ILE A 252 -10.96 -0.80 -2.34
CA ILE A 252 -11.57 0.49 -2.04
C ILE A 252 -10.94 1.49 -3.01
N SER A 253 -11.77 2.08 -3.86
CA SER A 253 -11.35 3.04 -4.87
C SER A 253 -11.95 4.40 -4.58
N ALA A 254 -11.14 5.46 -4.64
CA ALA A 254 -11.60 6.85 -4.69
C ALA A 254 -11.30 7.45 -6.04
N ILE A 255 -12.25 8.15 -6.61
CA ILE A 255 -12.05 9.00 -7.79
C ILE A 255 -12.35 10.43 -7.40
N VAL A 256 -11.48 11.35 -7.80
CA VAL A 256 -11.68 12.79 -7.68
C VAL A 256 -11.38 13.44 -9.01
N VAL A 257 -12.30 14.30 -9.46
CA VAL A 257 -12.20 15.11 -10.66
C VAL A 257 -12.20 16.57 -10.27
N ARG A 258 -11.26 17.33 -10.80
CA ARG A 258 -11.13 18.78 -10.59
C ARG A 258 -10.68 19.46 -11.88
N GLY A 259 -11.47 20.43 -12.38
CA GLY A 259 -11.16 21.10 -13.64
C GLY A 259 -10.96 20.10 -14.78
N ASP A 260 -9.77 20.14 -15.41
CA ASP A 260 -9.37 19.27 -16.51
C ASP A 260 -8.56 18.03 -16.07
N GLY A 261 -8.53 17.75 -14.75
CA GLY A 261 -7.75 16.65 -14.18
C GLY A 261 -8.57 15.65 -13.36
N MET A 262 -8.14 14.40 -13.37
CA MET A 262 -8.75 13.31 -12.61
C MET A 262 -7.65 12.46 -11.95
N THR A 263 -7.91 12.03 -10.73
CA THR A 263 -7.10 11.01 -10.07
C THR A 263 -8.01 9.93 -9.48
N MET A 264 -7.70 8.68 -9.79
CA MET A 264 -8.30 7.51 -9.16
C MET A 264 -7.22 6.77 -8.38
N VAL A 265 -7.51 6.42 -7.15
CA VAL A 265 -6.66 5.57 -6.31
C VAL A 265 -7.46 4.37 -5.88
N THR A 266 -6.91 3.18 -6.08
CA THR A 266 -7.47 1.92 -5.59
C THR A 266 -6.49 1.28 -4.62
N GLN A 267 -6.99 0.81 -3.48
CA GLN A 267 -6.19 0.12 -2.48
C GLN A 267 -6.92 -1.12 -1.96
N ARG A 268 -6.14 -2.18 -1.73
CA ARG A 268 -6.62 -3.41 -1.09
C ARG A 268 -6.85 -3.18 0.40
N LEU A 269 -8.04 -3.52 0.88
CA LEU A 269 -8.37 -3.68 2.28
C LEU A 269 -8.39 -5.18 2.60
N GLN A 270 -7.45 -5.63 3.41
CA GLN A 270 -7.45 -7.01 3.89
C GLN A 270 -8.46 -7.18 5.02
N VAL A 271 -9.37 -8.15 4.88
CA VAL A 271 -10.29 -8.54 5.94
C VAL A 271 -9.79 -9.83 6.55
N ILE A 272 -9.42 -9.79 7.82
CA ILE A 272 -8.94 -10.95 8.57
C ILE A 272 -10.04 -11.51 9.47
N GLY A 273 -9.93 -12.79 9.85
CA GLY A 273 -10.90 -13.41 10.74
C GLY A 273 -11.08 -12.64 12.04
N ALA A 274 -12.26 -12.68 12.63
CA ALA A 274 -12.59 -11.93 13.85
C ALA A 274 -11.61 -12.21 15.01
N ASN A 275 -11.06 -13.42 15.09
CA ASN A 275 -10.13 -13.87 16.12
C ASN A 275 -8.65 -13.71 15.73
N ALA A 276 -8.34 -13.18 14.55
CA ALA A 276 -6.97 -12.98 14.12
C ALA A 276 -6.31 -11.80 14.84
N THR A 277 -5.03 -11.93 15.19
CA THR A 277 -4.23 -10.83 15.72
C THR A 277 -3.80 -9.93 14.56
N SER A 278 -4.11 -8.64 14.64
CA SER A 278 -3.70 -7.66 13.63
C SER A 278 -2.18 -7.48 13.71
N THR A 279 -1.46 -7.87 12.66
CA THR A 279 -0.04 -7.58 12.54
C THR A 279 0.12 -6.25 11.81
N THR A 280 0.18 -5.16 12.57
CA THR A 280 0.46 -3.83 12.02
C THR A 280 1.97 -3.74 11.74
N GLN A 281 2.40 -4.01 10.51
CA GLN A 281 3.72 -3.60 10.07
C GLN A 281 3.65 -2.15 9.58
N PRO A 282 4.50 -1.23 10.07
CA PRO A 282 4.55 0.13 9.55
C PRO A 282 5.03 0.10 8.09
N VAL A 283 4.24 0.69 7.21
CA VAL A 283 4.67 0.96 5.83
C VAL A 283 5.73 2.04 5.88
N ALA A 284 6.93 1.72 5.41
CA ALA A 284 7.92 2.73 5.11
C ALA A 284 7.32 3.69 4.07
N THR A 285 7.07 4.92 4.48
CA THR A 285 6.67 6.02 3.60
C THR A 285 7.80 6.23 2.60
N THR A 286 7.64 5.74 1.39
CA THR A 286 8.54 6.07 0.29
C THR A 286 8.30 7.53 -0.05
N GLN A 287 9.18 8.42 0.45
CA GLN A 287 9.26 9.79 -0.03
C GLN A 287 9.59 9.74 -1.52
N GLN A 288 8.71 10.28 -2.34
CA GLN A 288 9.04 10.55 -3.74
C GLN A 288 10.17 11.59 -3.76
N PRO A 289 11.22 11.41 -4.59
CA PRO A 289 12.20 12.46 -4.82
C PRO A 289 11.51 13.66 -5.49
N LYS A 290 11.91 14.87 -5.06
CA LYS A 290 11.45 16.16 -5.58
C LYS A 290 11.80 16.35 -7.05
#